data_72aefee97cfa6536bdbc28bbfdb8c993
#
_entry.id   72aefee97cfa6536bdbc28bbfdb8c993
#
_cell.length_a   1.000
_cell.length_b   1.000
_cell.length_c   1.000
_cell.angle_alpha   90.00
_cell.angle_beta   90.00
_cell.angle_gamma   90.00
#
_symmetry.space_group_name_H-M   'P 1'
#
loop_
_entity.id
_entity.type
_entity.pdbx_description
1 polymer ?
#
loop_
_entity_poly.entity_id
_entity_poly.type
_entity_poly.pdbx_seq_one_letter_code
_entity_poly.pdbx_strand_id
1 'polypeptide(L)'
;MLVWLADYLSQYYHGFLVFKYLTLRGIFGVLTALVMALWLGPHFIRKLSFYQIGQSVRDDGPQSHLSKAGTPTMGGGLILICIAISTLLWSDLSNRYIWVTMAVTAICGAVGWVDDYRKVVEKNSRGLSARWKLIWQSVAGLGAGLFLYYTATSPTETTLIIPFVKSVTVQLGPFFIVLAFLTIVGSSNAVNLTDGLDGLAILPTVMVVSALAIFAYLSGHATFANYLLIPAVPGAGELIVFCGAIAGAGLGFLWFNTYPAQVFMGDVGALALGAALGVVAVIVRQEIVLIIMGGVFVMETVSVILQVGSYKLTGRRIFRMAPLHHHFELKGWPEPRVIVRFWIITIVLVLIGLASLKIR
;
A
#
# COMPACT_ATOMS: atom_id res chain seq x y z
N MET A 1 -0.14 11.79 -19.12
CA MET A 1 0.22 13.03 -19.85
C MET A 1 1.31 12.79 -20.89
N LEU A 2 2.46 12.27 -20.52
CA LEU A 2 3.58 12.02 -21.47
C LEU A 2 3.23 10.99 -22.54
N VAL A 3 2.35 10.05 -22.27
CA VAL A 3 1.83 9.08 -23.27
C VAL A 3 1.12 9.81 -24.42
N TRP A 4 0.24 10.75 -24.11
CA TRP A 4 -0.43 11.57 -25.11
C TRP A 4 0.54 12.46 -25.90
N LEU A 5 1.52 13.06 -25.20
CA LEU A 5 2.55 13.86 -25.84
C LEU A 5 3.42 13.01 -26.79
N ALA A 6 3.81 11.80 -26.34
CA ALA A 6 4.58 10.85 -27.15
C ALA A 6 3.78 10.40 -28.38
N ASP A 7 2.48 10.22 -28.26
CA ASP A 7 1.59 9.89 -29.37
C ASP A 7 1.55 11.01 -30.41
N TYR A 8 1.41 12.25 -29.95
CA TYR A 8 1.46 13.43 -30.82
C TYR A 8 2.83 13.57 -31.52
N LEU A 9 3.94 13.46 -30.75
CA LEU A 9 5.29 13.59 -31.29
C LEU A 9 5.69 12.42 -32.20
N SER A 10 5.08 11.25 -32.05
CA SER A 10 5.34 10.09 -32.91
C SER A 10 4.93 10.31 -34.36
N GLN A 11 4.06 11.29 -34.63
CA GLN A 11 3.69 11.69 -35.97
C GLN A 11 4.85 12.37 -36.72
N TYR A 12 5.78 12.99 -35.97
CA TYR A 12 6.95 13.67 -36.50
C TYR A 12 8.21 12.80 -36.48
N TYR A 13 8.35 11.98 -35.42
CA TYR A 13 9.50 11.10 -35.26
C TYR A 13 9.10 9.78 -34.61
N HIS A 14 9.26 8.66 -35.35
CA HIS A 14 8.85 7.33 -34.92
C HIS A 14 9.52 6.83 -33.62
N GLY A 15 10.68 7.38 -33.23
CA GLY A 15 11.38 7.03 -32.00
C GLY A 15 10.54 7.27 -30.73
N PHE A 16 9.57 8.20 -30.74
CA PHE A 16 8.67 8.43 -29.61
C PHE A 16 7.69 7.29 -29.34
N LEU A 17 7.50 6.35 -30.29
CA LEU A 17 6.69 5.15 -30.08
C LEU A 17 7.20 4.28 -28.94
N VAL A 18 8.47 4.39 -28.57
CA VAL A 18 9.06 3.66 -27.45
C VAL A 18 8.34 3.96 -26.13
N PHE A 19 7.81 5.16 -25.94
CA PHE A 19 7.04 5.55 -24.76
C PHE A 19 5.62 4.95 -24.68
N LYS A 20 5.18 4.25 -25.72
CA LYS A 20 3.93 3.46 -25.70
C LYS A 20 4.12 2.11 -25.00
N TYR A 21 5.34 1.60 -24.90
CA TYR A 21 5.60 0.34 -24.22
C TYR A 21 5.32 0.46 -22.72
N LEU A 22 4.39 -0.35 -22.25
CA LEU A 22 3.90 -0.36 -20.87
C LEU A 22 5.03 -0.63 -19.86
N THR A 23 5.92 -1.58 -20.17
CA THR A 23 7.08 -1.92 -19.33
C THR A 23 8.04 -0.76 -19.16
N LEU A 24 8.30 -0.02 -20.24
CA LEU A 24 9.16 1.17 -20.17
C LEU A 24 8.53 2.26 -19.33
N ARG A 25 7.23 2.50 -19.48
CA ARG A 25 6.48 3.47 -18.66
C ARG A 25 6.47 3.09 -17.19
N GLY A 26 6.35 1.79 -16.89
CA GLY A 26 6.49 1.27 -15.52
C GLY A 26 7.86 1.59 -14.93
N ILE A 27 8.96 1.34 -15.69
CA ILE A 27 10.33 1.66 -15.24
C ILE A 27 10.49 3.17 -15.01
N PHE A 28 10.02 4.01 -15.93
CA PHE A 28 10.09 5.46 -15.75
C PHE A 28 9.19 5.94 -14.59
N GLY A 29 8.08 5.25 -14.34
CA GLY A 29 7.26 5.48 -13.15
C GLY A 29 8.04 5.27 -11.86
N VAL A 30 8.76 4.14 -11.74
CA VAL A 30 9.66 3.86 -10.61
C VAL A 30 10.74 4.94 -10.47
N LEU A 31 11.49 5.20 -11.56
CA LEU A 31 12.63 6.12 -11.53
C LEU A 31 12.20 7.54 -11.21
N THR A 32 11.12 8.03 -11.81
CA THR A 32 10.59 9.37 -11.55
C THR A 32 10.21 9.53 -10.08
N ALA A 33 9.44 8.58 -9.53
CA ALA A 33 9.02 8.64 -8.14
C ALA A 33 10.21 8.53 -7.17
N LEU A 34 11.18 7.65 -7.45
CA LEU A 34 12.39 7.47 -6.67
C LEU A 34 13.24 8.75 -6.63
N VAL A 35 13.57 9.28 -7.81
CA VAL A 35 14.40 10.49 -7.91
C VAL A 35 13.72 11.68 -7.26
N MET A 36 12.41 11.85 -7.47
CA MET A 36 11.64 12.90 -6.81
C MET A 36 11.66 12.76 -5.29
N ALA A 37 11.46 11.54 -4.75
CA ALA A 37 11.49 11.30 -3.32
C ALA A 37 12.86 11.63 -2.72
N LEU A 38 13.95 11.23 -3.36
CA LEU A 38 15.31 11.54 -2.93
C LEU A 38 15.63 13.05 -3.01
N TRP A 39 15.18 13.71 -4.08
CA TRP A 39 15.43 15.16 -4.27
C TRP A 39 14.58 16.04 -3.35
N LEU A 40 13.30 15.73 -3.23
CA LEU A 40 12.36 16.50 -2.39
C LEU A 40 12.50 16.17 -0.90
N GLY A 41 12.95 14.95 -0.57
CA GLY A 41 13.03 14.44 0.80
C GLY A 41 13.71 15.36 1.78
N PRO A 42 14.97 15.82 1.53
CA PRO A 42 15.67 16.70 2.46
C PRO A 42 14.96 18.04 2.68
N HIS A 43 14.30 18.59 1.65
CA HIS A 43 13.53 19.82 1.76
C HIS A 43 12.24 19.59 2.57
N PHE A 44 11.56 18.48 2.34
CA PHE A 44 10.35 18.10 3.04
C PHE A 44 10.61 17.86 4.53
N ILE A 45 11.65 17.09 4.87
CA ILE A 45 12.06 16.81 6.24
C ILE A 45 12.41 18.11 6.97
N ARG A 46 13.18 19.00 6.36
CA ARG A 46 13.51 20.31 6.96
C ARG A 46 12.26 21.14 7.26
N LYS A 47 11.27 21.16 6.35
CA LYS A 47 9.99 21.86 6.60
C LYS A 47 9.24 21.24 7.77
N LEU A 48 9.11 19.92 7.82
CA LEU A 48 8.45 19.24 8.94
C LEU A 48 9.13 19.52 10.27
N SER A 49 10.47 19.49 10.31
CA SER A 49 11.24 19.82 11.50
C SER A 49 11.07 21.30 11.92
N PHE A 50 11.05 22.23 10.96
CA PHE A 50 10.86 23.65 11.23
C PHE A 50 9.49 23.95 11.87
N TYR A 51 8.44 23.28 11.40
CA TYR A 51 7.09 23.41 11.98
C TYR A 51 6.90 22.60 13.27
N GLN A 52 7.97 21.99 13.81
CA GLN A 52 7.93 21.13 15.01
C GLN A 52 6.88 20.01 14.89
N ILE A 53 6.69 19.49 13.69
CA ILE A 53 5.79 18.38 13.38
C ILE A 53 6.48 17.08 13.82
N GLY A 54 6.78 16.95 15.12
CA GLY A 54 7.41 15.78 15.72
C GLY A 54 6.38 14.87 16.39
N GLN A 55 6.67 13.58 16.36
CA GLN A 55 5.80 12.61 17.03
C GLN A 55 5.84 12.79 18.54
N SER A 56 4.67 12.88 19.18
CA SER A 56 4.54 12.74 20.62
C SER A 56 4.65 11.25 20.96
N VAL A 57 5.72 10.88 21.67
CA VAL A 57 5.88 9.49 22.15
C VAL A 57 4.82 9.21 23.20
N ARG A 58 4.14 8.07 23.09
CA ARG A 58 3.15 7.63 24.10
C ARG A 58 3.88 7.11 25.33
N ASP A 59 3.44 7.49 26.50
CA ASP A 59 4.01 7.04 27.78
C ASP A 59 3.87 5.53 28.01
N ASP A 60 2.91 4.88 27.32
CA ASP A 60 2.62 3.45 27.42
C ASP A 60 3.49 2.57 26.48
N GLY A 61 4.40 3.16 25.69
CA GLY A 61 5.25 2.47 24.71
C GLY A 61 6.56 1.92 25.31
N PRO A 62 7.35 1.13 24.53
CA PRO A 62 8.69 0.71 24.92
C PRO A 62 9.59 1.92 25.19
N GLN A 63 10.40 1.85 26.27
CA GLN A 63 11.31 2.95 26.66
C GLN A 63 12.32 3.33 25.57
N SER A 64 12.67 2.39 24.69
CA SER A 64 13.53 2.62 23.52
C SER A 64 12.99 3.71 22.57
N HIS A 65 11.66 3.94 22.56
CA HIS A 65 11.03 4.95 21.70
C HIS A 65 11.18 6.39 22.24
N LEU A 66 11.57 6.57 23.50
CA LEU A 66 11.80 7.92 24.06
C LEU A 66 12.95 8.65 23.35
N SER A 67 13.96 7.92 22.85
CA SER A 67 15.05 8.49 22.06
C SER A 67 14.64 9.02 20.69
N LYS A 68 13.45 8.63 20.19
CA LYS A 68 12.87 9.06 18.92
C LYS A 68 11.98 10.32 19.05
N ALA A 69 11.84 10.85 20.27
CA ALA A 69 11.07 12.07 20.50
C ALA A 69 11.66 13.22 19.67
N GLY A 70 10.81 13.92 18.91
CA GLY A 70 11.23 15.02 18.04
C GLY A 70 11.54 14.61 16.59
N THR A 71 11.61 13.33 16.25
CA THR A 71 11.69 12.92 14.84
C THR A 71 10.41 13.36 14.10
N PRO A 72 10.53 14.08 12.97
CA PRO A 72 9.37 14.56 12.23
C PRO A 72 8.51 13.38 11.70
N THR A 73 7.20 13.56 11.73
CA THR A 73 6.21 12.62 11.20
C THR A 73 5.47 13.22 10.00
N MET A 74 4.49 12.54 9.43
CA MET A 74 3.76 12.90 8.20
C MET A 74 4.61 12.81 6.91
N GLY A 75 5.69 12.03 6.93
CA GLY A 75 6.50 11.76 5.74
C GLY A 75 5.74 11.09 4.60
N GLY A 76 4.61 10.45 4.90
CA GLY A 76 3.69 9.90 3.91
C GLY A 76 3.21 10.92 2.88
N GLY A 77 3.15 12.21 3.23
CA GLY A 77 2.83 13.27 2.28
C GLY A 77 3.81 13.35 1.11
N LEU A 78 5.12 13.17 1.37
CA LEU A 78 6.13 13.07 0.31
C LEU A 78 5.87 11.89 -0.62
N ILE A 79 5.57 10.72 -0.04
CA ILE A 79 5.28 9.49 -0.81
C ILE A 79 4.10 9.74 -1.74
N LEU A 80 3.00 10.29 -1.23
CA LEU A 80 1.78 10.53 -2.01
C LEU A 80 1.99 11.52 -3.15
N ILE A 81 2.75 12.59 -2.93
CA ILE A 81 3.10 13.57 -3.97
C ILE A 81 3.90 12.89 -5.08
N CYS A 82 4.91 12.08 -4.73
CA CYS A 82 5.73 11.37 -5.71
C CYS A 82 4.90 10.35 -6.51
N ILE A 83 4.01 9.61 -5.85
CA ILE A 83 3.09 8.66 -6.52
C ILE A 83 2.17 9.40 -7.48
N ALA A 84 1.52 10.48 -7.02
CA ALA A 84 0.56 11.22 -7.83
C ALA A 84 1.21 11.81 -9.08
N ILE A 85 2.33 12.51 -8.94
CA ILE A 85 3.04 13.12 -10.07
C ILE A 85 3.54 12.06 -11.04
N SER A 86 4.20 10.99 -10.54
CA SER A 86 4.72 9.93 -11.40
C SER A 86 3.61 9.22 -12.16
N THR A 87 2.51 8.89 -11.49
CA THR A 87 1.36 8.24 -12.11
C THR A 87 0.73 9.12 -13.18
N LEU A 88 0.47 10.41 -12.89
CA LEU A 88 -0.10 11.36 -13.86
C LEU A 88 0.79 11.58 -15.09
N LEU A 89 2.11 11.53 -14.93
CA LEU A 89 3.04 11.67 -16.04
C LEU A 89 3.06 10.45 -16.96
N TRP A 90 3.14 9.24 -16.39
CA TRP A 90 3.46 8.04 -17.17
C TRP A 90 2.28 7.13 -17.45
N SER A 91 1.13 7.26 -16.74
CA SER A 91 -0.06 6.45 -17.00
C SER A 91 -0.87 6.97 -18.17
N ASP A 92 -1.61 6.05 -18.77
CA ASP A 92 -2.72 6.38 -19.65
C ASP A 92 -3.92 6.84 -18.80
N LEU A 93 -4.19 8.14 -18.85
CA LEU A 93 -5.24 8.78 -18.07
C LEU A 93 -6.66 8.48 -18.59
N SER A 94 -6.80 7.82 -19.73
CA SER A 94 -8.11 7.31 -20.20
C SER A 94 -8.54 6.06 -19.44
N ASN A 95 -7.61 5.39 -18.75
CA ASN A 95 -7.88 4.16 -18.04
C ASN A 95 -8.59 4.41 -16.69
N ARG A 96 -9.79 3.82 -16.53
CA ARG A 96 -10.61 3.94 -15.31
C ARG A 96 -9.91 3.46 -14.02
N TYR A 97 -9.07 2.42 -14.12
CA TYR A 97 -8.40 1.82 -12.96
C TYR A 97 -7.39 2.77 -12.33
N ILE A 98 -6.72 3.61 -13.14
CA ILE A 98 -5.79 4.64 -12.64
C ILE A 98 -6.53 5.63 -11.73
N TRP A 99 -7.70 6.10 -12.16
CA TRP A 99 -8.47 7.06 -11.37
C TRP A 99 -9.03 6.47 -10.09
N VAL A 100 -9.49 5.21 -10.13
CA VAL A 100 -9.97 4.51 -8.93
C VAL A 100 -8.86 4.32 -7.91
N THR A 101 -7.68 3.83 -8.35
CA THR A 101 -6.54 3.62 -7.46
C THR A 101 -6.04 4.93 -6.86
N MET A 102 -5.91 5.98 -7.67
CA MET A 102 -5.53 7.30 -7.19
C MET A 102 -6.55 7.89 -6.21
N ALA A 103 -7.85 7.79 -6.51
CA ALA A 103 -8.90 8.32 -5.65
C ALA A 103 -8.93 7.61 -4.28
N VAL A 104 -8.89 6.28 -4.25
CA VAL A 104 -8.84 5.50 -3.00
C VAL A 104 -7.61 5.87 -2.17
N THR A 105 -6.44 5.93 -2.82
CA THR A 105 -5.18 6.30 -2.17
C THR A 105 -5.24 7.72 -1.61
N ALA A 106 -5.75 8.67 -2.37
CA ALA A 106 -5.87 10.07 -1.96
C ALA A 106 -6.86 10.25 -0.79
N ILE A 107 -8.04 9.60 -0.85
CA ILE A 107 -9.04 9.68 0.24
C ILE A 107 -8.46 9.10 1.54
N CYS A 108 -7.86 7.90 1.50
CA CYS A 108 -7.25 7.29 2.68
C CYS A 108 -6.05 8.11 3.19
N GLY A 109 -5.25 8.70 2.29
CA GLY A 109 -4.19 9.64 2.63
C GLY A 109 -4.72 10.91 3.30
N ALA A 110 -5.82 11.47 2.82
CA ALA A 110 -6.46 12.63 3.43
C ALA A 110 -6.99 12.31 4.85
N VAL A 111 -7.55 11.12 5.04
CA VAL A 111 -7.97 10.64 6.38
C VAL A 111 -6.76 10.57 7.33
N GLY A 112 -5.66 9.99 6.87
CA GLY A 112 -4.42 9.94 7.63
C GLY A 112 -3.84 11.32 7.92
N TRP A 113 -3.88 12.22 6.92
CA TRP A 113 -3.42 13.61 7.09
C TRP A 113 -4.22 14.36 8.17
N VAL A 114 -5.54 14.23 8.17
CA VAL A 114 -6.38 14.85 9.22
C VAL A 114 -6.06 14.26 10.60
N ASP A 115 -5.80 12.97 10.68
CA ASP A 115 -5.43 12.32 11.94
C ASP A 115 -4.10 12.82 12.48
N ASP A 116 -3.06 12.80 11.64
CA ASP A 116 -1.72 13.25 12.01
C ASP A 116 -1.70 14.75 12.32
N TYR A 117 -2.42 15.57 11.53
CA TYR A 117 -2.55 17.01 11.78
C TYR A 117 -3.13 17.29 13.19
N ARG A 118 -4.19 16.59 13.57
CA ARG A 118 -4.77 16.74 14.91
C ARG A 118 -3.84 16.31 16.01
N LYS A 119 -3.10 15.21 15.81
CA LYS A 119 -2.15 14.72 16.82
C LYS A 119 -0.98 15.67 17.03
N VAL A 120 -0.47 16.25 15.97
CA VAL A 120 0.79 16.99 15.98
C VAL A 120 0.57 18.49 16.11
N VAL A 121 -0.29 19.08 15.28
CA VAL A 121 -0.50 20.55 15.23
C VAL A 121 -1.48 20.99 16.31
N GLU A 122 -2.62 20.28 16.46
CA GLU A 122 -3.60 20.57 17.50
C GLU A 122 -3.20 19.98 18.86
N LYS A 123 -2.08 19.22 18.94
CA LYS A 123 -1.59 18.53 20.15
C LYS A 123 -2.67 17.66 20.83
N ASN A 124 -3.60 17.14 20.02
CA ASN A 124 -4.64 16.25 20.48
C ASN A 124 -4.19 14.80 20.32
N SER A 125 -3.70 14.19 21.40
CA SER A 125 -3.18 12.81 21.40
C SER A 125 -4.16 11.74 20.90
N ARG A 126 -5.48 12.04 20.91
CA ARG A 126 -6.52 11.12 20.40
C ARG A 126 -6.68 11.17 18.88
N GLY A 127 -6.20 12.24 18.21
CA GLY A 127 -6.33 12.40 16.76
C GLY A 127 -7.79 12.38 16.27
N LEU A 128 -7.99 11.75 15.10
CA LEU A 128 -9.32 11.50 14.55
C LEU A 128 -9.91 10.25 15.22
N SER A 129 -11.19 10.33 15.66
CA SER A 129 -11.79 9.16 16.28
C SER A 129 -11.86 7.96 15.32
N ALA A 130 -11.71 6.74 15.85
CA ALA A 130 -11.73 5.51 15.06
C ALA A 130 -12.99 5.37 14.19
N ARG A 131 -14.14 5.90 14.68
CA ARG A 131 -15.41 5.90 13.92
C ARG A 131 -15.30 6.73 12.64
N TRP A 132 -14.76 7.95 12.70
CA TRP A 132 -14.60 8.80 11.53
C TRP A 132 -13.55 8.26 10.55
N LYS A 133 -12.44 7.69 11.04
CA LYS A 133 -11.49 6.97 10.18
C LYS A 133 -12.20 5.86 9.40
N LEU A 134 -12.93 5.01 10.11
CA LEU A 134 -13.63 3.89 9.48
C LEU A 134 -14.71 4.34 8.50
N ILE A 135 -15.48 5.39 8.82
CA ILE A 135 -16.51 5.93 7.91
C ILE A 135 -15.89 6.38 6.57
N TRP A 136 -14.85 7.21 6.61
CA TRP A 136 -14.23 7.70 5.38
C TRP A 136 -13.49 6.61 4.58
N GLN A 137 -12.83 5.69 5.26
CA GLN A 137 -12.28 4.51 4.61
C GLN A 137 -13.39 3.64 3.98
N SER A 138 -14.53 3.51 4.66
CA SER A 138 -15.67 2.78 4.12
C SER A 138 -16.27 3.47 2.90
N VAL A 139 -16.35 4.79 2.89
CA VAL A 139 -16.77 5.56 1.70
C VAL A 139 -15.83 5.29 0.53
N ALA A 140 -14.52 5.30 0.76
CA ALA A 140 -13.53 4.99 -0.29
C ALA A 140 -13.67 3.54 -0.78
N GLY A 141 -13.73 2.57 0.14
CA GLY A 141 -13.78 1.14 -0.20
C GLY A 141 -15.09 0.73 -0.87
N LEU A 142 -16.23 1.17 -0.34
CA LEU A 142 -17.54 0.91 -0.94
C LEU A 142 -17.69 1.66 -2.27
N GLY A 143 -17.25 2.91 -2.35
CA GLY A 143 -17.28 3.69 -3.59
C GLY A 143 -16.47 3.04 -4.70
N ALA A 144 -15.26 2.55 -4.40
CA ALA A 144 -14.45 1.80 -5.34
C ALA A 144 -15.11 0.48 -5.74
N GLY A 145 -15.62 -0.28 -4.77
CA GLY A 145 -16.33 -1.55 -5.03
C GLY A 145 -17.55 -1.37 -5.92
N LEU A 146 -18.39 -0.37 -5.63
CA LEU A 146 -19.56 -0.02 -6.44
C LEU A 146 -19.14 0.40 -7.86
N PHE A 147 -18.17 1.30 -7.98
CA PHE A 147 -17.69 1.76 -9.29
C PHE A 147 -17.17 0.60 -10.13
N LEU A 148 -16.29 -0.25 -9.56
CA LEU A 148 -15.73 -1.40 -10.26
C LEU A 148 -16.81 -2.42 -10.64
N TYR A 149 -17.82 -2.65 -9.79
CA TYR A 149 -18.91 -3.56 -10.06
C TYR A 149 -19.77 -3.09 -11.23
N TYR A 150 -20.22 -1.82 -11.22
CA TYR A 150 -21.10 -1.30 -12.26
C TYR A 150 -20.38 -0.97 -13.58
N THR A 151 -19.07 -0.79 -13.54
CA THR A 151 -18.27 -0.57 -14.76
C THR A 151 -17.61 -1.84 -15.28
N ALA A 152 -17.84 -2.99 -14.65
CA ALA A 152 -17.32 -4.29 -15.11
C ALA A 152 -17.83 -4.60 -16.52
N THR A 153 -16.92 -4.94 -17.44
CA THR A 153 -17.23 -5.26 -18.83
C THR A 153 -17.30 -6.76 -19.06
N SER A 154 -16.75 -7.55 -18.13
CA SER A 154 -16.77 -9.00 -18.19
C SER A 154 -17.03 -9.63 -16.81
N PRO A 155 -17.66 -10.84 -16.76
CA PRO A 155 -17.88 -11.55 -15.51
C PRO A 155 -16.58 -11.85 -14.72
N THR A 156 -15.45 -11.94 -15.41
CA THR A 156 -14.14 -12.22 -14.79
C THR A 156 -13.71 -11.10 -13.82
N GLU A 157 -14.16 -9.88 -14.04
CA GLU A 157 -13.85 -8.72 -13.21
C GLU A 157 -14.52 -8.75 -11.82
N THR A 158 -15.48 -9.62 -11.59
CA THR A 158 -16.20 -9.78 -10.31
C THR A 158 -16.09 -11.19 -9.73
N THR A 159 -15.12 -11.97 -10.21
CA THR A 159 -14.89 -13.36 -9.81
C THR A 159 -13.81 -13.44 -8.74
N LEU A 160 -14.02 -14.18 -7.66
CA LEU A 160 -12.99 -14.53 -6.69
C LEU A 160 -12.19 -15.73 -7.17
N ILE A 161 -10.87 -15.64 -7.07
CA ILE A 161 -9.93 -16.70 -7.42
C ILE A 161 -9.37 -17.33 -6.16
N ILE A 162 -9.36 -18.66 -6.10
CA ILE A 162 -8.70 -19.40 -5.04
C ILE A 162 -7.28 -19.76 -5.53
N PRO A 163 -6.21 -19.22 -4.92
CA PRO A 163 -4.84 -19.56 -5.31
C PRO A 163 -4.56 -21.06 -5.07
N PHE A 164 -3.65 -21.63 -5.85
CA PHE A 164 -3.20 -23.03 -5.77
C PHE A 164 -4.27 -24.08 -6.11
N VAL A 165 -5.49 -23.71 -6.45
CA VAL A 165 -6.56 -24.64 -6.82
C VAL A 165 -7.00 -24.38 -8.25
N LYS A 166 -6.83 -25.39 -9.13
CA LYS A 166 -7.24 -25.29 -10.54
C LYS A 166 -8.75 -25.12 -10.67
N SER A 167 -9.14 -24.26 -11.61
CA SER A 167 -10.53 -24.10 -12.08
C SER A 167 -11.59 -23.73 -11.03
N VAL A 168 -11.22 -23.42 -9.79
CA VAL A 168 -12.18 -22.96 -8.79
C VAL A 168 -12.23 -21.42 -8.82
N THR A 169 -13.24 -20.93 -9.50
CA THR A 169 -13.60 -19.49 -9.52
C THR A 169 -15.00 -19.34 -8.96
N VAL A 170 -15.18 -18.37 -8.07
CA VAL A 170 -16.49 -18.10 -7.45
C VAL A 170 -17.01 -16.77 -7.99
N GLN A 171 -18.13 -16.83 -8.69
CA GLN A 171 -18.83 -15.61 -9.11
C GLN A 171 -19.48 -14.96 -7.90
N LEU A 172 -19.01 -13.77 -7.55
CA LEU A 172 -19.46 -13.07 -6.34
C LEU A 172 -20.74 -12.27 -6.54
N GLY A 173 -21.02 -11.85 -7.79
CA GLY A 173 -22.12 -10.91 -8.03
C GLY A 173 -21.99 -9.67 -7.11
N PRO A 174 -23.09 -9.21 -6.46
CA PRO A 174 -23.06 -8.06 -5.56
C PRO A 174 -22.12 -8.20 -4.34
N PHE A 175 -21.83 -9.44 -3.91
CA PHE A 175 -20.86 -9.69 -2.82
C PHE A 175 -19.45 -9.22 -3.15
N PHE A 176 -19.14 -9.00 -4.43
CA PHE A 176 -17.91 -8.36 -4.84
C PHE A 176 -17.68 -7.02 -4.14
N ILE A 177 -18.72 -6.21 -3.99
CA ILE A 177 -18.64 -4.89 -3.34
C ILE A 177 -18.19 -5.04 -1.89
N VAL A 178 -18.73 -6.04 -1.18
CA VAL A 178 -18.37 -6.33 0.20
C VAL A 178 -16.93 -6.81 0.31
N LEU A 179 -16.51 -7.71 -0.59
CA LEU A 179 -15.13 -8.19 -0.63
C LEU A 179 -14.15 -7.05 -0.92
N ALA A 180 -14.45 -6.21 -1.91
CA ALA A 180 -13.64 -5.03 -2.26
C ALA A 180 -13.50 -4.08 -1.06
N PHE A 181 -14.60 -3.78 -0.39
CA PHE A 181 -14.62 -2.98 0.83
C PHE A 181 -13.71 -3.58 1.92
N LEU A 182 -13.89 -4.87 2.24
CA LEU A 182 -13.11 -5.54 3.28
C LEU A 182 -11.62 -5.57 2.94
N THR A 183 -11.28 -5.81 1.66
CA THR A 183 -9.90 -5.87 1.20
C THR A 183 -9.24 -4.48 1.30
N ILE A 184 -9.90 -3.42 0.83
CA ILE A 184 -9.34 -2.06 0.83
C ILE A 184 -9.20 -1.53 2.27
N VAL A 185 -10.27 -1.60 3.07
CA VAL A 185 -10.24 -1.10 4.45
C VAL A 185 -9.37 -1.96 5.34
N GLY A 186 -9.42 -3.28 5.17
CA GLY A 186 -8.60 -4.22 5.91
C GLY A 186 -7.10 -3.99 5.68
N SER A 187 -6.67 -3.91 4.42
CA SER A 187 -5.26 -3.65 4.08
C SER A 187 -4.80 -2.26 4.51
N SER A 188 -5.66 -1.23 4.39
CA SER A 188 -5.37 0.12 4.88
C SER A 188 -5.01 0.13 6.36
N ASN A 189 -5.85 -0.50 7.19
CA ASN A 189 -5.60 -0.57 8.63
C ASN A 189 -4.47 -1.53 9.00
N ALA A 190 -4.27 -2.61 8.24
CA ALA A 190 -3.21 -3.58 8.51
C ALA A 190 -1.81 -2.98 8.29
N VAL A 191 -1.60 -2.22 7.22
CA VAL A 191 -0.34 -1.49 7.00
C VAL A 191 -0.14 -0.44 8.09
N ASN A 192 -1.19 0.28 8.48
CA ASN A 192 -1.11 1.28 9.55
C ASN A 192 -0.72 0.67 10.90
N LEU A 193 -1.27 -0.49 11.26
CA LEU A 193 -0.88 -1.20 12.48
C LEU A 193 0.57 -1.73 12.45
N THR A 194 1.12 -1.96 11.27
CA THR A 194 2.51 -2.44 11.08
C THR A 194 3.52 -1.30 11.13
N ASP A 195 3.11 -0.05 10.91
CA ASP A 195 3.99 1.13 10.89
C ASP A 195 4.38 1.60 12.28
N GLY A 196 4.98 0.69 13.07
CA GLY A 196 5.41 0.95 14.46
C GLY A 196 6.92 1.02 14.66
N LEU A 197 7.72 0.57 13.69
CA LEU A 197 9.19 0.60 13.72
C LEU A 197 9.76 1.20 12.43
N ASP A 198 10.98 1.75 12.53
CA ASP A 198 11.68 2.44 11.43
C ASP A 198 11.83 1.55 10.19
N GLY A 199 11.17 1.91 9.09
CA GLY A 199 11.23 1.16 7.84
C GLY A 199 10.46 -0.17 7.82
N LEU A 200 9.80 -0.56 8.91
CA LEU A 200 9.14 -1.85 9.01
C LEU A 200 8.00 -2.01 8.00
N ALA A 201 7.14 -1.02 7.83
CA ALA A 201 5.98 -1.11 6.95
C ALA A 201 6.30 -0.80 5.49
N ILE A 202 7.23 0.13 5.23
CA ILE A 202 7.46 0.65 3.87
C ILE A 202 8.08 -0.39 2.94
N LEU A 203 9.11 -1.14 3.36
CA LEU A 203 9.76 -2.12 2.49
C LEU A 203 8.85 -3.33 2.18
N PRO A 204 8.13 -3.93 3.15
CA PRO A 204 7.08 -4.90 2.83
C PRO A 204 6.03 -4.38 1.85
N THR A 205 5.62 -3.12 1.97
CA THR A 205 4.69 -2.50 1.01
C THR A 205 5.30 -2.44 -0.39
N VAL A 206 6.56 -2.04 -0.53
CA VAL A 206 7.30 -2.04 -1.82
C VAL A 206 7.37 -3.44 -2.42
N MET A 207 7.66 -4.46 -1.61
CA MET A 207 7.75 -5.85 -2.08
C MET A 207 6.39 -6.36 -2.58
N VAL A 208 5.33 -6.14 -1.80
CA VAL A 208 3.98 -6.59 -2.14
C VAL A 208 3.45 -5.86 -3.37
N VAL A 209 3.63 -4.53 -3.47
CA VAL A 209 3.17 -3.78 -4.64
C VAL A 209 3.93 -4.15 -5.90
N SER A 210 5.22 -4.49 -5.78
CA SER A 210 6.02 -4.97 -6.92
C SER A 210 5.51 -6.31 -7.45
N ALA A 211 5.11 -7.22 -6.56
CA ALA A 211 4.46 -8.46 -6.96
C ALA A 211 3.07 -8.22 -7.58
N LEU A 212 2.27 -7.32 -7.01
CA LEU A 212 0.98 -6.93 -7.59
C LEU A 212 1.14 -6.29 -8.97
N ALA A 213 2.24 -5.55 -9.23
CA ALA A 213 2.57 -5.03 -10.55
C ALA A 213 2.76 -6.15 -11.59
N ILE A 214 3.41 -7.26 -11.18
CA ILE A 214 3.55 -8.45 -12.03
C ILE A 214 2.17 -9.05 -12.32
N PHE A 215 1.33 -9.23 -11.31
CA PHE A 215 -0.05 -9.72 -11.51
C PHE A 215 -0.84 -8.78 -12.43
N ALA A 216 -0.73 -7.46 -12.26
CA ALA A 216 -1.40 -6.48 -13.09
C ALA A 216 -0.97 -6.60 -14.56
N TYR A 217 0.33 -6.70 -14.81
CA TYR A 217 0.86 -6.87 -16.15
C TYR A 217 0.37 -8.15 -16.81
N LEU A 218 0.41 -9.27 -16.08
CA LEU A 218 0.02 -10.58 -16.61
C LEU A 218 -1.49 -10.69 -16.82
N SER A 219 -2.32 -10.22 -15.90
CA SER A 219 -3.78 -10.22 -16.04
C SER A 219 -4.29 -9.24 -17.09
N GLY A 220 -3.55 -8.15 -17.32
CA GLY A 220 -3.86 -7.16 -18.34
C GLY A 220 -3.57 -7.62 -19.78
N HIS A 221 -2.85 -8.73 -19.97
CA HIS A 221 -2.46 -9.24 -21.29
C HIS A 221 -3.12 -10.60 -21.57
N ALA A 222 -4.03 -10.65 -22.54
CA ALA A 222 -4.84 -11.84 -22.80
C ALA A 222 -4.02 -13.13 -23.03
N THR A 223 -2.90 -13.05 -23.77
CA THR A 223 -2.04 -14.22 -24.03
C THR A 223 -1.41 -14.76 -22.74
N PHE A 224 -0.87 -13.89 -21.89
CA PHE A 224 -0.28 -14.30 -20.62
C PHE A 224 -1.33 -14.80 -19.64
N ALA A 225 -2.47 -14.12 -19.56
CA ALA A 225 -3.58 -14.53 -18.72
C ALA A 225 -4.06 -15.94 -19.09
N ASN A 226 -4.26 -16.22 -20.39
CA ASN A 226 -4.65 -17.54 -20.87
C ASN A 226 -3.58 -18.62 -20.60
N TYR A 227 -2.30 -18.30 -20.82
CA TYR A 227 -1.21 -19.24 -20.54
C TYR A 227 -1.09 -19.60 -19.07
N LEU A 228 -1.31 -18.62 -18.18
CA LEU A 228 -1.23 -18.80 -16.73
C LEU A 228 -2.56 -19.24 -16.11
N LEU A 229 -3.64 -19.35 -16.91
CA LEU A 229 -4.99 -19.67 -16.44
C LEU A 229 -5.52 -18.72 -15.36
N ILE A 230 -5.08 -17.44 -15.42
CA ILE A 230 -5.61 -16.37 -14.58
C ILE A 230 -6.67 -15.56 -15.36
N PRO A 231 -7.61 -14.88 -14.68
CA PRO A 231 -8.56 -14.03 -15.37
C PRO A 231 -7.88 -12.92 -16.15
N ALA A 232 -8.27 -12.76 -17.40
CA ALA A 232 -7.91 -11.59 -18.17
C ALA A 232 -8.78 -10.41 -17.70
N VAL A 233 -8.12 -9.34 -17.28
CA VAL A 233 -8.77 -8.07 -16.88
C VAL A 233 -8.25 -6.98 -17.81
N PRO A 234 -8.98 -6.66 -18.89
CA PRO A 234 -8.54 -5.67 -19.87
C PRO A 234 -8.28 -4.31 -19.21
N GLY A 235 -7.12 -3.73 -19.49
CA GLY A 235 -6.71 -2.44 -18.93
C GLY A 235 -6.02 -2.52 -17.56
N ALA A 236 -6.06 -3.65 -16.84
CA ALA A 236 -5.37 -3.79 -15.55
C ALA A 236 -3.84 -3.66 -15.67
N GLY A 237 -3.27 -4.00 -16.83
CA GLY A 237 -1.84 -3.86 -17.09
C GLY A 237 -1.30 -2.45 -16.82
N GLU A 238 -2.13 -1.42 -17.02
CA GLU A 238 -1.76 -0.02 -16.80
C GLU A 238 -1.36 0.26 -15.33
N LEU A 239 -1.87 -0.54 -14.40
CA LEU A 239 -1.52 -0.43 -12.98
C LEU A 239 -0.04 -0.69 -12.69
N ILE A 240 0.74 -1.25 -13.62
CA ILE A 240 2.20 -1.40 -13.45
C ILE A 240 2.87 -0.04 -13.24
N VAL A 241 2.34 1.03 -13.85
CA VAL A 241 2.87 2.39 -13.69
C VAL A 241 2.57 2.92 -12.29
N PHE A 242 1.34 2.75 -11.83
CA PHE A 242 0.93 3.16 -10.47
C PHE A 242 1.68 2.36 -9.39
N CYS A 243 1.77 1.05 -9.55
CA CYS A 243 2.54 0.18 -8.64
C CYS A 243 4.04 0.53 -8.66
N GLY A 244 4.58 0.82 -9.86
CA GLY A 244 5.94 1.30 -10.02
C GLY A 244 6.18 2.63 -9.31
N ALA A 245 5.25 3.57 -9.42
CA ALA A 245 5.33 4.85 -8.70
C ALA A 245 5.34 4.64 -7.17
N ILE A 246 4.51 3.72 -6.65
CA ILE A 246 4.54 3.35 -5.21
C ILE A 246 5.89 2.73 -4.84
N ALA A 247 6.40 1.80 -5.65
CA ALA A 247 7.69 1.16 -5.37
C ALA A 247 8.83 2.17 -5.37
N GLY A 248 8.88 3.07 -6.35
CA GLY A 248 9.90 4.12 -6.44
C GLY A 248 9.82 5.12 -5.30
N ALA A 249 8.62 5.64 -5.00
CA ALA A 249 8.40 6.57 -3.88
C ALA A 249 8.71 5.90 -2.53
N GLY A 250 8.32 4.63 -2.36
CA GLY A 250 8.59 3.86 -1.15
C GLY A 250 10.07 3.62 -0.91
N LEU A 251 10.83 3.24 -1.95
CA LEU A 251 12.28 3.07 -1.86
C LEU A 251 12.98 4.41 -1.59
N GLY A 252 12.55 5.49 -2.24
CA GLY A 252 13.09 6.82 -1.98
C GLY A 252 12.78 7.33 -0.58
N PHE A 253 11.61 7.02 -0.04
CA PHE A 253 11.26 7.33 1.34
C PHE A 253 12.03 6.48 2.33
N LEU A 254 12.23 5.18 2.05
CA LEU A 254 13.01 4.27 2.90
C LEU A 254 14.44 4.78 3.14
N TRP A 255 15.02 5.48 2.19
CA TRP A 255 16.35 6.11 2.34
C TRP A 255 16.44 6.99 3.60
N PHE A 256 15.34 7.65 3.96
CA PHE A 256 15.25 8.53 5.12
C PHE A 256 14.57 7.87 6.32
N ASN A 257 13.79 6.82 6.10
CA ASN A 257 13.01 6.13 7.14
C ASN A 257 13.69 4.87 7.68
N THR A 258 14.87 4.46 7.11
CA THR A 258 15.64 3.34 7.66
C THR A 258 16.18 3.68 9.04
N TYR A 259 16.36 2.65 9.88
CA TYR A 259 16.84 2.82 11.26
C TYR A 259 18.29 3.39 11.33
N PRO A 260 18.56 4.44 12.13
CA PRO A 260 17.59 5.28 12.85
C PRO A 260 16.90 6.29 11.92
N ALA A 261 15.56 6.35 11.97
CA ALA A 261 14.77 7.11 11.03
C ALA A 261 14.95 8.64 11.19
N GLN A 262 15.07 9.34 10.05
CA GLN A 262 15.09 10.80 9.98
C GLN A 262 13.67 11.38 9.87
N VAL A 263 12.70 10.57 9.47
CA VAL A 263 11.29 10.93 9.32
C VAL A 263 10.40 9.71 9.44
N PHE A 264 9.26 9.83 10.09
CA PHE A 264 8.23 8.79 10.15
C PHE A 264 7.18 8.97 9.08
N MET A 265 6.63 7.84 8.60
CA MET A 265 5.62 7.84 7.55
C MET A 265 4.31 8.48 8.03
N GLY A 266 3.86 8.12 9.21
CA GLY A 266 2.60 8.55 9.79
C GLY A 266 1.37 7.90 9.16
N ASP A 267 0.20 8.21 9.74
CA ASP A 267 -1.08 7.68 9.26
C ASP A 267 -1.38 8.11 7.80
N VAL A 268 -0.85 9.28 7.37
CA VAL A 268 -0.94 9.77 5.98
C VAL A 268 -0.46 8.72 4.99
N GLY A 269 0.75 8.19 5.20
CA GLY A 269 1.35 7.22 4.29
C GLY A 269 0.80 5.82 4.51
N ALA A 270 0.72 5.40 5.77
CA ALA A 270 0.36 4.02 6.11
C ALA A 270 -1.05 3.64 5.65
N LEU A 271 -2.06 4.50 5.91
CA LEU A 271 -3.43 4.27 5.47
C LEU A 271 -3.57 4.30 3.95
N ALA A 272 -2.89 5.24 3.30
CA ALA A 272 -2.94 5.39 1.85
C ALA A 272 -2.30 4.20 1.11
N LEU A 273 -1.11 3.80 1.53
CA LEU A 273 -0.38 2.69 0.91
C LEU A 273 -1.10 1.36 1.11
N GLY A 274 -1.63 1.11 2.32
CA GLY A 274 -2.42 -0.09 2.57
C GLY A 274 -3.69 -0.13 1.71
N ALA A 275 -4.39 1.00 1.56
CA ALA A 275 -5.57 1.09 0.68
C ALA A 275 -5.19 0.91 -0.80
N ALA A 276 -4.02 1.44 -1.23
CA ALA A 276 -3.50 1.24 -2.57
C ALA A 276 -3.22 -0.24 -2.87
N LEU A 277 -2.59 -0.99 -1.94
CA LEU A 277 -2.41 -2.43 -2.07
C LEU A 277 -3.76 -3.14 -2.23
N GLY A 278 -4.73 -2.79 -1.38
CA GLY A 278 -6.06 -3.40 -1.40
C GLY A 278 -6.80 -3.17 -2.71
N VAL A 279 -6.85 -1.93 -3.21
CA VAL A 279 -7.58 -1.62 -4.45
C VAL A 279 -6.90 -2.23 -5.68
N VAL A 280 -5.57 -2.26 -5.74
CA VAL A 280 -4.85 -2.96 -6.82
C VAL A 280 -5.17 -4.45 -6.78
N ALA A 281 -5.10 -5.10 -5.62
CA ALA A 281 -5.42 -6.52 -5.50
C ALA A 281 -6.86 -6.85 -5.92
N VAL A 282 -7.82 -5.98 -5.57
CA VAL A 282 -9.22 -6.10 -6.02
C VAL A 282 -9.33 -6.02 -7.54
N ILE A 283 -8.65 -5.08 -8.18
CA ILE A 283 -8.72 -4.92 -9.65
C ILE A 283 -8.10 -6.14 -10.35
N VAL A 284 -6.95 -6.63 -9.88
CA VAL A 284 -6.24 -7.77 -10.49
C VAL A 284 -6.76 -9.14 -10.02
N ARG A 285 -7.81 -9.18 -9.20
CA ARG A 285 -8.47 -10.39 -8.67
C ARG A 285 -7.53 -11.25 -7.81
N GLN A 286 -6.68 -10.62 -7.02
CA GLN A 286 -5.68 -11.28 -6.18
C GLN A 286 -5.89 -10.99 -4.68
N GLU A 287 -7.13 -10.93 -4.24
CA GLU A 287 -7.49 -10.58 -2.85
C GLU A 287 -6.93 -11.60 -1.85
N ILE A 288 -7.08 -12.91 -2.14
CA ILE A 288 -6.54 -13.97 -1.28
C ILE A 288 -5.01 -14.02 -1.36
N VAL A 289 -4.44 -13.79 -2.55
CA VAL A 289 -2.98 -13.72 -2.72
C VAL A 289 -2.40 -12.54 -1.95
N LEU A 290 -3.12 -11.40 -1.89
CA LEU A 290 -2.71 -10.27 -1.05
C LEU A 290 -2.62 -10.66 0.43
N ILE A 291 -3.54 -11.49 0.95
CA ILE A 291 -3.48 -11.99 2.33
C ILE A 291 -2.18 -12.81 2.55
N ILE A 292 -1.76 -13.58 1.56
CA ILE A 292 -0.52 -14.38 1.62
C ILE A 292 0.70 -13.46 1.54
N MET A 293 0.82 -12.65 0.48
CA MET A 293 1.97 -11.77 0.27
C MET A 293 2.11 -10.73 1.38
N GLY A 294 0.98 -10.19 1.83
CA GLY A 294 0.87 -9.25 2.94
C GLY A 294 0.80 -9.92 4.31
N GLY A 295 1.21 -11.18 4.44
CA GLY A 295 1.04 -11.96 5.67
C GLY A 295 1.68 -11.35 6.91
N VAL A 296 2.72 -10.53 6.77
CA VAL A 296 3.27 -9.73 7.87
C VAL A 296 2.21 -8.73 8.37
N PHE A 297 1.55 -7.98 7.50
CA PHE A 297 0.47 -7.05 7.86
C PHE A 297 -0.72 -7.78 8.50
N VAL A 298 -1.04 -8.96 7.95
CA VAL A 298 -2.11 -9.82 8.49
C VAL A 298 -1.74 -10.30 9.90
N MET A 299 -0.53 -10.79 10.09
CA MET A 299 -0.04 -11.28 11.38
C MET A 299 -0.07 -10.20 12.47
N GLU A 300 0.38 -8.99 12.12
CA GLU A 300 0.31 -7.82 13.01
C GLU A 300 -1.13 -7.50 13.41
N THR A 301 -2.02 -7.43 12.43
CA THR A 301 -3.45 -7.14 12.66
C THR A 301 -4.13 -8.22 13.49
N VAL A 302 -3.91 -9.51 13.16
CA VAL A 302 -4.47 -10.64 13.90
C VAL A 302 -3.97 -10.65 15.34
N SER A 303 -2.71 -10.30 15.58
CA SER A 303 -2.17 -10.20 16.94
C SER A 303 -2.91 -9.18 17.80
N VAL A 304 -3.28 -8.03 17.21
CA VAL A 304 -4.07 -7.01 17.90
C VAL A 304 -5.49 -7.50 18.17
N ILE A 305 -6.15 -8.12 17.19
CA ILE A 305 -7.49 -8.67 17.35
C ILE A 305 -7.52 -9.71 18.47
N LEU A 306 -6.58 -10.65 18.46
CA LEU A 306 -6.47 -11.70 19.49
C LEU A 306 -6.17 -11.11 20.87
N GLN A 307 -5.26 -10.15 20.96
CA GLN A 307 -4.92 -9.49 22.22
C GLN A 307 -6.12 -8.77 22.82
N VAL A 308 -6.81 -7.96 22.01
CA VAL A 308 -7.98 -7.19 22.47
C VAL A 308 -9.14 -8.13 22.80
N GLY A 309 -9.38 -9.16 22.00
CA GLY A 309 -10.41 -10.16 22.24
C GLY A 309 -10.17 -10.91 23.54
N SER A 310 -8.96 -11.45 23.74
CA SER A 310 -8.61 -12.16 24.97
C SER A 310 -8.74 -11.26 26.21
N TYR A 311 -8.22 -10.03 26.14
CA TYR A 311 -8.29 -9.11 27.27
C TYR A 311 -9.73 -8.75 27.65
N LYS A 312 -10.60 -8.52 26.65
CA LYS A 312 -12.03 -8.22 26.90
C LYS A 312 -12.80 -9.43 27.47
N LEU A 313 -12.46 -10.65 27.02
CA LEU A 313 -13.19 -11.86 27.43
C LEU A 313 -12.65 -12.48 28.72
N THR A 314 -11.34 -12.44 28.94
CA THR A 314 -10.68 -13.17 30.04
C THR A 314 -9.90 -12.31 31.02
N GLY A 315 -9.71 -11.01 30.72
CA GLY A 315 -8.83 -10.11 31.48
C GLY A 315 -7.33 -10.41 31.34
N ARG A 316 -6.94 -11.37 30.48
CA ARG A 316 -5.55 -11.80 30.30
C ARG A 316 -4.99 -11.40 28.95
N ARG A 317 -3.71 -11.02 28.92
CA ARG A 317 -2.96 -10.73 27.71
C ARG A 317 -2.35 -12.02 27.16
N ILE A 318 -2.47 -12.25 25.82
CA ILE A 318 -1.79 -13.35 25.11
C ILE A 318 -0.33 -12.98 24.84
N PHE A 319 -0.10 -11.77 24.33
CA PHE A 319 1.22 -11.25 24.02
C PHE A 319 1.66 -10.25 25.08
N ARG A 320 2.96 -10.03 25.25
CA ARG A 320 3.50 -8.97 26.12
C ARG A 320 2.94 -7.61 25.72
N MET A 321 2.89 -7.36 24.41
CA MET A 321 2.27 -6.20 23.77
C MET A 321 1.83 -6.60 22.35
N ALA A 322 0.82 -5.96 21.81
CA ALA A 322 0.42 -6.05 20.41
C ALA A 322 0.46 -4.64 19.79
N PRO A 323 0.83 -4.53 18.51
CA PRO A 323 1.16 -5.57 17.52
C PRO A 323 2.43 -6.38 17.86
N LEU A 324 2.71 -7.48 17.08
CA LEU A 324 3.76 -8.45 17.38
C LEU A 324 5.18 -7.88 17.40
N HIS A 325 5.50 -6.87 16.60
CA HIS A 325 6.81 -6.25 16.63
C HIS A 325 7.18 -5.75 18.04
N HIS A 326 6.24 -5.11 18.76
CA HIS A 326 6.45 -4.71 20.15
C HIS A 326 6.62 -5.89 21.11
N HIS A 327 5.96 -7.02 20.84
CA HIS A 327 6.17 -8.23 21.63
C HIS A 327 7.63 -8.71 21.57
N PHE A 328 8.26 -8.65 20.37
CA PHE A 328 9.66 -9.04 20.21
C PHE A 328 10.63 -8.03 20.81
N GLU A 329 10.33 -6.71 20.73
CA GLU A 329 11.12 -5.68 21.43
C GLU A 329 11.10 -5.94 22.95
N LEU A 330 9.92 -6.18 23.54
CA LEU A 330 9.79 -6.49 24.97
C LEU A 330 10.38 -7.87 25.36
N LYS A 331 10.73 -8.72 24.39
CA LYS A 331 11.56 -9.91 24.60
C LYS A 331 13.07 -9.61 24.58
N GLY A 332 13.46 -8.36 24.33
CA GLY A 332 14.86 -7.94 24.28
C GLY A 332 15.51 -8.05 22.89
N TRP A 333 14.72 -8.17 21.81
CA TRP A 333 15.29 -8.10 20.47
C TRP A 333 15.52 -6.64 20.08
N PRO A 334 16.73 -6.30 19.60
CA PRO A 334 16.96 -4.96 19.08
C PRO A 334 16.11 -4.69 17.85
N GLU A 335 15.62 -3.47 17.69
CA GLU A 335 14.72 -3.04 16.64
C GLU A 335 15.18 -3.45 15.22
N PRO A 336 16.46 -3.23 14.80
CA PRO A 336 16.90 -3.65 13.47
C PRO A 336 16.76 -5.15 13.20
N ARG A 337 16.88 -5.98 14.25
CA ARG A 337 16.71 -7.43 14.12
C ARG A 337 15.26 -7.80 13.85
N VAL A 338 14.31 -7.12 14.47
CA VAL A 338 12.89 -7.33 14.22
C VAL A 338 12.57 -6.92 12.77
N ILE A 339 12.98 -5.73 12.38
CA ILE A 339 12.74 -5.15 11.06
C ILE A 339 13.24 -6.09 9.93
N VAL A 340 14.53 -6.47 9.99
CA VAL A 340 15.14 -7.31 8.93
C VAL A 340 14.46 -8.69 8.85
N ARG A 341 14.11 -9.30 9.99
CA ARG A 341 13.42 -10.59 9.99
C ARG A 341 12.03 -10.50 9.37
N PHE A 342 11.29 -9.44 9.62
CA PHE A 342 9.98 -9.21 9.02
C PHE A 342 10.10 -8.96 7.51
N TRP A 343 11.14 -8.28 7.05
CA TRP A 343 11.45 -8.14 5.63
C TRP A 343 11.72 -9.50 4.97
N ILE A 344 12.53 -10.34 5.60
CA ILE A 344 12.82 -11.70 5.10
C ILE A 344 11.54 -12.53 5.02
N ILE A 345 10.69 -12.48 6.04
CA ILE A 345 9.40 -13.17 6.04
C ILE A 345 8.54 -12.65 4.87
N THR A 346 8.50 -11.34 4.65
CA THR A 346 7.75 -10.75 3.53
C THR A 346 8.27 -11.25 2.18
N ILE A 347 9.59 -11.33 1.97
CA ILE A 347 10.17 -11.88 0.73
C ILE A 347 9.67 -13.32 0.50
N VAL A 348 9.72 -14.16 1.52
CA VAL A 348 9.25 -15.56 1.42
C VAL A 348 7.78 -15.60 1.06
N LEU A 349 6.94 -14.80 1.71
CA LEU A 349 5.50 -14.77 1.46
C LEU A 349 5.15 -14.21 0.07
N VAL A 350 5.89 -13.21 -0.40
CA VAL A 350 5.76 -12.68 -1.76
C VAL A 350 6.13 -13.73 -2.80
N LEU A 351 7.20 -14.48 -2.59
CA LEU A 351 7.57 -15.59 -3.48
C LEU A 351 6.52 -16.70 -3.50
N ILE A 352 5.94 -17.05 -2.34
CA ILE A 352 4.81 -18.00 -2.26
C ILE A 352 3.60 -17.46 -3.04
N GLY A 353 3.27 -16.17 -2.87
CA GLY A 353 2.19 -15.55 -3.64
C GLY A 353 2.44 -15.58 -5.14
N LEU A 354 3.66 -15.25 -5.60
CA LEU A 354 4.03 -15.32 -7.02
C LEU A 354 4.01 -16.77 -7.55
N ALA A 355 4.37 -17.76 -6.72
CA ALA A 355 4.28 -19.18 -7.13
C ALA A 355 2.85 -19.59 -7.49
N SER A 356 1.83 -18.95 -6.93
CA SER A 356 0.43 -19.20 -7.28
C SER A 356 0.10 -18.90 -8.75
N LEU A 357 0.92 -18.11 -9.47
CA LEU A 357 0.75 -17.86 -10.90
C LEU A 357 0.87 -19.11 -11.76
N LYS A 358 1.66 -20.10 -11.33
CA LYS A 358 1.92 -21.30 -12.12
C LYS A 358 1.47 -22.59 -11.44
N ILE A 359 1.44 -22.62 -10.11
CA ILE A 359 0.97 -23.78 -9.34
C ILE A 359 -0.56 -23.70 -9.27
N ARG A 360 -1.22 -24.16 -10.32
CA ARG A 360 -2.68 -24.27 -10.42
C ARG A 360 -3.07 -25.58 -11.10
#